data_ae99ba09cae901b33d36e57ccdb8045c
#
_entry.id   ae99ba09cae901b33d36e57ccdb8045c
#
_cell.length_a   1.000
_cell.length_b   1.000
_cell.length_c   1.000
_cell.angle_alpha   90.00
_cell.angle_beta   90.00
_cell.angle_gamma   90.00
#
_symmetry.space_group_name_H-M   'P 1'
#
loop_
_entity.id
_entity.type
_entity.pdbx_description
1 polymer ?
#
loop_
_entity_poly.entity_id
_entity_poly.type
_entity_poly.pdbx_seq_one_letter_code
_entity_poly.pdbx_strand_id
1 'polypeptide(L)'
;SRGKPAFGLGHTVIDGRDVVVREEVVLEKPFGSLKRFVREGVDGGPRLMIVAPMSGHFATLLRGTVERMLPFADVYVTDWQDAKLVPLADGRFDLDDYVDYLIAFLEAIGSDGDKGGAHVLAVCQPSVPCYAAACLMNADAHSCRPKTLTMMGGPIDTREAPTAVNT
;
A
#
# COMPACT_ATOMS: atom_id res chain seq x y z
N SER A 1 -17.54 -8.68 9.76
CA SER A 1 -16.63 -9.46 10.58
C SER A 1 -15.48 -8.58 11.08
N ARG A 2 -15.33 -8.58 12.37
CA ARG A 2 -14.33 -7.78 13.08
C ARG A 2 -13.02 -8.56 13.22
N GLY A 3 -12.46 -9.03 12.10
CA GLY A 3 -11.34 -9.94 12.11
C GLY A 3 -10.06 -9.33 12.66
N LYS A 4 -9.47 -8.37 11.99
CA LYS A 4 -8.22 -7.74 12.43
C LYS A 4 -8.48 -6.54 13.33
N PRO A 5 -7.67 -6.34 14.39
CA PRO A 5 -7.70 -5.10 15.16
C PRO A 5 -7.44 -3.91 14.24
N ALA A 6 -8.15 -2.81 14.47
CA ALA A 6 -7.87 -1.55 13.81
C ALA A 6 -6.42 -1.14 14.09
N PHE A 7 -5.82 -0.36 13.18
CA PHE A 7 -4.47 0.17 13.38
C PHE A 7 -4.35 1.04 14.64
N GLY A 8 -5.47 1.48 15.20
CA GLY A 8 -5.46 2.32 16.40
C GLY A 8 -5.02 3.74 16.14
N LEU A 9 -5.08 4.19 14.90
CA LEU A 9 -4.71 5.54 14.47
C LEU A 9 -5.98 6.36 14.32
N GLY A 10 -6.47 6.92 15.40
CA GLY A 10 -7.71 7.71 15.41
C GLY A 10 -7.52 9.21 15.20
N HIS A 11 -6.29 9.71 15.24
CA HIS A 11 -5.98 11.13 15.15
C HIS A 11 -4.63 11.37 14.48
N THR A 12 -4.49 12.51 13.83
CA THR A 12 -3.21 13.03 13.36
C THR A 12 -3.21 14.54 13.55
N VAL A 13 -2.05 15.17 13.46
CA VAL A 13 -1.93 16.63 13.58
C VAL A 13 -1.50 17.20 12.23
N ILE A 14 -2.29 18.13 11.72
CA ILE A 14 -2.01 18.82 10.45
C ILE A 14 -2.05 20.34 10.73
N ASP A 15 -0.94 21.01 10.45
CA ASP A 15 -0.80 22.45 10.67
C ASP A 15 -1.21 22.87 12.09
N GLY A 16 -0.81 22.09 13.09
CA GLY A 16 -1.09 22.35 14.49
C GLY A 16 -2.51 22.01 14.94
N ARG A 17 -3.36 21.47 14.07
CA ARG A 17 -4.73 21.08 14.37
C ARG A 17 -4.86 19.57 14.50
N ASP A 18 -5.62 19.15 15.51
CA ASP A 18 -5.95 17.74 15.69
C ASP A 18 -7.03 17.34 14.66
N VAL A 19 -6.76 16.30 13.90
CA VAL A 19 -7.63 15.81 12.84
C VAL A 19 -8.03 14.37 13.13
N VAL A 20 -9.32 14.10 13.12
CA VAL A 20 -9.85 12.74 13.31
C VAL A 20 -9.53 11.90 12.08
N VAL A 21 -9.08 10.68 12.32
CA VAL A 21 -8.77 9.69 11.28
C VAL A 21 -9.66 8.47 11.45
N ARG A 22 -10.27 8.02 10.37
CA ARG A 22 -11.04 6.77 10.34
C ARG A 22 -10.57 5.86 9.22
N GLU A 23 -10.68 4.56 9.43
CA GLU A 23 -10.36 3.57 8.41
C GLU A 23 -11.57 3.31 7.52
N GLU A 24 -11.31 3.16 6.23
CA GLU A 24 -12.31 2.85 5.22
C GLU A 24 -11.79 1.74 4.31
N VAL A 25 -12.61 0.74 4.02
CA VAL A 25 -12.30 -0.29 3.01
C VAL A 25 -12.70 0.26 1.65
N VAL A 26 -11.72 0.49 0.80
CA VAL A 26 -11.92 1.06 -0.55
C VAL A 26 -12.26 -0.02 -1.56
N LEU A 27 -11.56 -1.15 -1.47
CA LEU A 27 -11.76 -2.29 -2.36
C LEU A 27 -11.48 -3.57 -1.58
N GLU A 28 -12.38 -4.52 -1.66
CA GLU A 28 -12.25 -5.83 -1.02
C GLU A 28 -12.15 -6.92 -2.07
N LYS A 29 -11.13 -7.78 -1.93
CA LYS A 29 -10.88 -8.92 -2.79
C LYS A 29 -10.59 -10.15 -1.91
N PRO A 30 -10.67 -11.38 -2.46
CA PRO A 30 -10.51 -12.60 -1.64
C PRO A 30 -9.21 -12.66 -0.84
N PHE A 31 -8.07 -12.27 -1.42
CA PHE A 31 -6.77 -12.38 -0.77
C PHE A 31 -6.32 -11.11 -0.05
N GLY A 32 -7.02 -10.02 -0.23
CA GLY A 32 -6.65 -8.77 0.43
C GLY A 32 -7.57 -7.62 0.07
N SER A 33 -7.52 -6.58 0.86
CA SER A 33 -8.29 -5.36 0.65
C SER A 33 -7.39 -4.14 0.67
N LEU A 34 -7.90 -3.06 0.11
CA LEU A 34 -7.27 -1.75 0.16
C LEU A 34 -8.01 -0.92 1.20
N LYS A 35 -7.29 -0.46 2.22
CA LYS A 35 -7.82 0.44 3.25
C LYS A 35 -7.28 1.84 3.08
N ARG A 36 -8.14 2.82 3.34
CA ARG A 36 -7.79 4.24 3.35
C ARG A 36 -7.93 4.79 4.76
N PHE A 37 -7.00 5.62 5.16
CA PHE A 37 -7.07 6.39 6.41
C PHE A 37 -7.62 7.77 6.08
N VAL A 38 -8.93 7.93 6.22
CA VAL A 38 -9.63 9.19 5.90
C VAL A 38 -9.35 10.21 6.99
N ARG A 39 -8.81 11.35 6.58
CA ARG A 39 -8.58 12.49 7.46
C ARG A 39 -9.80 13.40 7.38
N GLU A 40 -10.59 13.43 8.43
CA GLU A 40 -11.86 14.16 8.45
C GLU A 40 -11.66 15.67 8.22
N GLY A 41 -12.41 16.22 7.28
CA GLY A 41 -12.35 17.63 6.95
C GLY A 41 -11.11 18.05 6.15
N VAL A 42 -10.29 17.11 5.72
CA VAL A 42 -9.10 17.39 4.93
C VAL A 42 -9.28 16.79 3.53
N ASP A 43 -9.28 17.65 2.53
CA ASP A 43 -9.38 17.25 1.13
C ASP A 43 -8.05 17.44 0.42
N GLY A 44 -7.76 16.53 -0.51
CA GLY A 44 -6.58 16.64 -1.36
C GLY A 44 -5.30 16.17 -0.69
N GLY A 45 -4.18 16.61 -1.24
CA GLY A 45 -2.85 16.16 -0.87
C GLY A 45 -2.39 14.97 -1.70
N PRO A 46 -1.11 14.63 -1.62
CA PRO A 46 -0.57 13.49 -2.35
C PRO A 46 -1.17 12.19 -1.81
N ARG A 47 -1.51 11.29 -2.73
CA ARG A 47 -2.01 9.96 -2.39
C ARG A 47 -0.85 9.00 -2.32
N LEU A 48 -0.80 8.23 -1.23
CA LEU A 48 0.27 7.27 -0.97
C LEU A 48 -0.34 5.89 -0.72
N MET A 49 0.04 4.92 -1.53
CA MET A 49 -0.29 3.52 -1.28
C MET A 49 0.92 2.82 -0.65
N ILE A 50 0.75 2.35 0.56
CA ILE A 50 1.75 1.52 1.26
C ILE A 50 1.40 0.07 1.01
N VAL A 51 2.30 -0.65 0.37
CA VAL A 51 2.14 -2.08 0.11
C VAL A 51 2.84 -2.86 1.20
N ALA A 52 2.05 -3.46 2.07
CA ALA A 52 2.54 -4.25 3.19
C ALA A 52 2.98 -5.65 2.75
N PRO A 53 3.92 -6.26 3.47
CA PRO A 53 4.22 -7.69 3.25
C PRO A 53 3.00 -8.55 3.58
N MET A 54 2.87 -9.68 2.89
CA MET A 54 1.77 -10.61 3.13
C MET A 54 1.89 -11.32 4.48
N SER A 55 3.09 -11.42 5.03
CA SER A 55 3.32 -11.98 6.36
C SER A 55 3.06 -10.93 7.46
N GLY A 56 2.43 -11.33 8.56
CA GLY A 56 1.99 -10.42 9.62
C GLY A 56 3.08 -9.90 10.56
N HIS A 57 4.37 -10.08 10.23
CA HIS A 57 5.47 -9.77 11.15
C HIS A 57 5.85 -8.28 11.23
N PHE A 58 5.27 -7.41 10.40
CA PHE A 58 5.68 -6.02 10.28
C PHE A 58 4.61 -5.02 10.73
N ALA A 59 3.64 -5.46 11.52
CA ALA A 59 2.50 -4.62 11.92
C ALA A 59 2.93 -3.33 12.64
N THR A 60 3.92 -3.42 13.52
CA THR A 60 4.41 -2.26 14.28
C THR A 60 5.11 -1.25 13.37
N LEU A 61 5.95 -1.73 12.46
CA LEU A 61 6.64 -0.87 11.49
C LEU A 61 5.64 -0.21 10.56
N LEU A 62 4.67 -0.97 10.08
CA LEU A 62 3.64 -0.47 9.17
C LEU A 62 2.79 0.61 9.86
N ARG A 63 2.37 0.37 11.10
CA ARG A 63 1.61 1.34 11.89
C ARG A 63 2.39 2.65 12.06
N GLY A 64 3.66 2.56 12.43
CA GLY A 64 4.52 3.74 12.60
C GLY A 64 4.72 4.50 11.29
N THR A 65 4.84 3.79 10.17
CA THR A 65 4.96 4.42 8.85
C THR A 65 3.69 5.18 8.47
N VAL A 66 2.52 4.56 8.65
CA VAL A 66 1.23 5.22 8.41
C VAL A 66 1.10 6.46 9.28
N GLU A 67 1.38 6.32 10.58
CA GLU A 67 1.29 7.43 11.54
C GLU A 67 2.13 8.63 11.12
N ARG A 68 3.36 8.39 10.67
CA ARG A 68 4.26 9.47 10.23
C ARG A 68 3.83 10.11 8.92
N MET A 69 3.19 9.36 8.04
CA MET A 69 2.77 9.87 6.73
C MET A 69 1.42 10.58 6.74
N LEU A 70 0.56 10.28 7.71
CA LEU A 70 -0.78 10.85 7.79
C LEU A 70 -0.84 12.39 7.75
N PRO A 71 0.08 13.14 8.40
CA PRO A 71 0.04 14.59 8.31
C PRO A 71 0.27 15.14 6.90
N PHE A 72 0.89 14.37 6.02
CA PHE A 72 1.38 14.85 4.73
C PHE A 72 0.67 14.25 3.53
N ALA A 73 -0.03 13.13 3.70
CA ALA A 73 -0.56 12.36 2.58
C ALA A 73 -1.92 11.73 2.90
N ASP A 74 -2.68 11.49 1.84
CA ASP A 74 -3.85 10.64 1.85
C ASP A 74 -3.36 9.19 1.75
N VAL A 75 -3.40 8.46 2.86
CA VAL A 75 -2.71 7.17 3.00
C VAL A 75 -3.65 6.01 2.78
N TYR A 76 -3.23 5.11 1.89
CA TYR A 76 -3.87 3.81 1.61
C TYR A 76 -2.90 2.70 1.98
N VAL A 77 -3.42 1.59 2.49
CA VAL A 77 -2.60 0.43 2.89
C VAL A 77 -3.24 -0.84 2.38
N THR A 78 -2.43 -1.75 1.85
CA THR A 78 -2.89 -3.10 1.54
C THR A 78 -3.06 -3.91 2.82
N ASP A 79 -4.21 -4.56 2.96
CA ASP A 79 -4.52 -5.42 4.10
C ASP A 79 -4.73 -6.85 3.60
N TRP A 80 -3.68 -7.65 3.67
CA TRP A 80 -3.69 -9.01 3.15
C TRP A 80 -4.38 -9.97 4.11
N GLN A 81 -5.18 -10.87 3.56
CA GLN A 81 -5.80 -11.94 4.33
C GLN A 81 -4.77 -13.02 4.67
N ASP A 82 -4.95 -13.64 5.84
CA ASP A 82 -4.21 -14.85 6.15
C ASP A 82 -4.59 -15.93 5.13
N ALA A 83 -3.59 -16.57 4.53
CA ALA A 83 -3.80 -17.62 3.53
C ALA A 83 -4.67 -18.76 4.05
N LYS A 84 -4.69 -19.00 5.37
CA LYS A 84 -5.54 -20.03 6.00
C LYS A 84 -7.02 -19.67 6.00
N LEU A 85 -7.34 -18.39 5.89
CA LEU A 85 -8.73 -17.90 5.92
C LEU A 85 -9.33 -17.78 4.52
N VAL A 86 -8.52 -17.92 3.47
CA VAL A 86 -8.98 -17.83 2.09
C VAL A 86 -9.53 -19.20 1.67
N PRO A 87 -10.79 -19.27 1.20
CA PRO A 87 -11.36 -20.54 0.73
C PRO A 87 -10.56 -21.14 -0.42
N LEU A 88 -10.46 -22.46 -0.47
CA LEU A 88 -9.80 -23.18 -1.57
C LEU A 88 -10.42 -22.84 -2.93
N ALA A 89 -11.70 -22.49 -2.96
CA ALA A 89 -12.40 -22.11 -4.19
C ALA A 89 -11.86 -20.82 -4.81
N ASP A 90 -11.20 -19.96 -4.02
CA ASP A 90 -10.58 -18.73 -4.52
C ASP A 90 -9.20 -18.97 -5.14
N GLY A 91 -8.71 -20.19 -5.04
CA GLY A 91 -7.51 -20.63 -5.72
C GLY A 91 -6.20 -20.19 -5.06
N ARG A 92 -5.15 -20.28 -5.86
CA ARG A 92 -3.79 -19.98 -5.46
C ARG A 92 -3.44 -18.53 -5.79
N PHE A 93 -2.73 -17.86 -4.89
CA PHE A 93 -2.26 -16.51 -5.11
C PHE A 93 -0.80 -16.54 -5.56
N ASP A 94 -0.55 -16.24 -6.82
CA ASP A 94 0.80 -16.21 -7.41
C ASP A 94 1.25 -14.77 -7.71
N LEU A 95 2.42 -14.64 -8.35
CA LEU A 95 2.99 -13.34 -8.69
C LEU A 95 2.09 -12.54 -9.65
N ASP A 96 1.51 -13.19 -10.64
CA ASP A 96 0.63 -12.52 -11.60
C ASP A 96 -0.63 -12.01 -10.89
N ASP A 97 -1.18 -12.79 -9.98
CA ASP A 97 -2.33 -12.38 -9.16
C ASP A 97 -1.97 -11.19 -8.28
N TYR A 98 -0.76 -11.20 -7.70
CA TYR A 98 -0.28 -10.10 -6.88
C TYR A 98 -0.20 -8.80 -7.69
N VAL A 99 0.38 -8.88 -8.88
CA VAL A 99 0.48 -7.73 -9.80
C VAL A 99 -0.92 -7.22 -10.16
N ASP A 100 -1.85 -8.11 -10.49
CA ASP A 100 -3.23 -7.73 -10.82
C ASP A 100 -3.94 -7.06 -9.65
N TYR A 101 -3.71 -7.53 -8.42
CA TYR A 101 -4.24 -6.88 -7.22
C TYR A 101 -3.71 -5.46 -7.06
N LEU A 102 -2.41 -5.26 -7.24
CA LEU A 102 -1.80 -3.94 -7.12
C LEU A 102 -2.36 -2.97 -8.17
N ILE A 103 -2.53 -3.43 -9.39
CA ILE A 103 -3.12 -2.61 -10.47
C ILE A 103 -4.57 -2.25 -10.11
N ALA A 104 -5.36 -3.22 -9.63
CA ALA A 104 -6.74 -2.98 -9.22
C ALA A 104 -6.81 -1.96 -8.06
N PHE A 105 -5.90 -2.05 -7.10
CA PHE A 105 -5.82 -1.11 -5.98
C PHE A 105 -5.46 0.30 -6.47
N LEU A 106 -4.51 0.42 -7.37
CA LEU A 106 -4.13 1.71 -7.97
C LEU A 106 -5.27 2.31 -8.78
N GLU A 107 -6.01 1.49 -9.52
CA GLU A 107 -7.20 1.94 -10.24
C GLU A 107 -8.29 2.45 -9.29
N ALA A 108 -8.46 1.77 -8.14
CA ALA A 108 -9.43 2.18 -7.12
C ALA A 108 -9.05 3.53 -6.48
N ILE A 109 -7.76 3.79 -6.31
CA ILE A 109 -7.28 5.09 -5.82
C ILE A 109 -7.51 6.17 -6.88
N GLY A 110 -7.28 5.85 -8.14
CA GLY A 110 -7.55 6.73 -9.26
C GLY A 110 -6.33 7.46 -9.80
N SER A 111 -6.59 8.31 -10.77
CA SER A 111 -5.57 9.10 -11.45
C SER A 111 -5.63 10.57 -11.05
N ASP A 112 -4.52 11.26 -11.29
CA ASP A 112 -4.39 12.71 -11.17
C ASP A 112 -4.18 13.29 -12.59
N GLY A 113 -5.19 13.10 -13.43
CA GLY A 113 -5.13 13.48 -14.85
C GLY A 113 -3.99 12.75 -15.56
N ASP A 114 -3.20 13.49 -16.33
CA ASP A 114 -2.08 12.93 -17.10
C ASP A 114 -0.82 12.67 -16.26
N LYS A 115 -0.85 13.03 -14.97
CA LYS A 115 0.32 12.95 -14.07
C LYS A 115 0.49 11.58 -13.43
N GLY A 116 -0.40 10.64 -13.71
CA GLY A 116 -0.41 9.33 -13.06
C GLY A 116 -1.33 9.29 -11.84
N GLY A 117 -1.14 8.28 -11.02
CA GLY A 117 -1.94 8.01 -9.84
C GLY A 117 -1.22 8.29 -8.53
N ALA A 118 -1.27 7.31 -7.62
CA ALA A 118 -0.66 7.44 -6.30
C ALA A 118 0.86 7.28 -6.33
N HIS A 119 1.49 7.78 -5.29
CA HIS A 119 2.85 7.37 -4.92
C HIS A 119 2.78 5.99 -4.26
N VAL A 120 3.77 5.14 -4.47
CA VAL A 120 3.79 3.78 -3.91
C VAL A 120 5.03 3.60 -3.04
N LEU A 121 4.80 3.08 -1.84
CA LEU A 121 5.86 2.64 -0.93
C LEU A 121 5.70 1.13 -0.72
N ALA A 122 6.64 0.36 -1.24
CA ALA A 122 6.69 -1.08 -1.04
C ALA A 122 7.58 -1.42 0.14
N VAL A 123 7.03 -2.13 1.13
CA VAL A 123 7.74 -2.48 2.37
C VAL A 123 8.21 -3.93 2.27
N CYS A 124 9.51 -4.14 2.14
CA CYS A 124 10.19 -5.45 2.09
C CYS A 124 9.82 -6.29 0.84
N GLN A 125 9.22 -7.46 1.04
CA GLN A 125 8.94 -8.45 0.00
C GLN A 125 8.11 -7.97 -1.21
N PRO A 126 7.15 -7.06 -1.09
CA PRO A 126 6.35 -6.65 -2.25
C PRO A 126 7.08 -5.79 -3.27
N SER A 127 8.37 -5.55 -3.11
CA SER A 127 9.14 -4.72 -4.05
C SER A 127 9.11 -5.27 -5.48
N VAL A 128 9.25 -6.58 -5.67
CA VAL A 128 9.24 -7.20 -7.00
C VAL A 128 7.87 -7.07 -7.69
N PRO A 129 6.74 -7.46 -7.09
CA PRO A 129 5.45 -7.27 -7.74
C PRO A 129 5.08 -5.81 -7.94
N CYS A 130 5.48 -4.91 -7.04
CA CYS A 130 5.25 -3.46 -7.21
C CYS A 130 6.03 -2.93 -8.41
N TYR A 131 7.29 -3.33 -8.56
CA TYR A 131 8.10 -2.95 -9.72
C TYR A 131 7.50 -3.48 -11.02
N ALA A 132 7.08 -4.74 -11.03
CA ALA A 132 6.44 -5.35 -12.20
C ALA A 132 5.15 -4.63 -12.59
N ALA A 133 4.29 -4.33 -11.60
CA ALA A 133 3.06 -3.57 -11.83
C ALA A 133 3.35 -2.17 -12.41
N ALA A 134 4.32 -1.47 -11.84
CA ALA A 134 4.72 -0.14 -12.31
C ALA A 134 5.23 -0.19 -13.76
N CYS A 135 6.05 -1.18 -14.11
CA CYS A 135 6.55 -1.35 -15.48
C CYS A 135 5.44 -1.61 -16.48
N LEU A 136 4.50 -2.51 -16.15
CA LEU A 136 3.36 -2.80 -17.01
C LEU A 136 2.47 -1.57 -17.23
N MET A 137 2.16 -0.86 -16.16
CA MET A 137 1.31 0.34 -16.23
C MET A 137 1.99 1.48 -16.99
N ASN A 138 3.30 1.64 -16.84
CA ASN A 138 4.05 2.62 -17.62
C ASN A 138 4.11 2.27 -19.11
N ALA A 139 4.32 1.00 -19.44
CA ALA A 139 4.34 0.54 -20.83
C ALA A 139 3.01 0.81 -21.55
N ASP A 140 1.90 0.69 -20.80
CA ASP A 140 0.56 0.95 -21.32
C ASP A 140 0.13 2.42 -21.22
N ALA A 141 0.98 3.30 -20.72
CA ALA A 141 0.66 4.69 -20.39
C ALA A 141 -0.63 4.80 -19.55
N HIS A 142 -0.81 3.88 -18.61
CA HIS A 142 -2.01 3.78 -17.77
C HIS A 142 -2.18 5.05 -16.93
N SER A 143 -3.39 5.59 -16.89
CA SER A 143 -3.68 6.84 -16.17
C SER A 143 -3.45 6.73 -14.66
N CYS A 144 -3.57 5.53 -14.09
CA CYS A 144 -3.36 5.27 -12.67
C CYS A 144 -1.96 4.73 -12.35
N ARG A 145 -1.02 4.80 -13.29
CA ARG A 145 0.36 4.37 -13.03
C ARG A 145 0.96 5.11 -11.84
N PRO A 146 1.81 4.46 -11.03
CA PRO A 146 2.43 5.13 -9.90
C PRO A 146 3.24 6.36 -10.32
N LYS A 147 3.09 7.46 -9.60
CA LYS A 147 3.95 8.65 -9.79
C LYS A 147 5.38 8.37 -9.38
N THR A 148 5.54 7.65 -8.28
CA THR A 148 6.84 7.21 -7.75
C THR A 148 6.69 5.83 -7.15
N LEU A 149 7.78 5.10 -7.12
CA LEU A 149 7.88 3.82 -6.42
C LEU A 149 9.10 3.87 -5.52
N THR A 150 8.87 3.83 -4.21
CA THR A 150 9.93 3.75 -3.21
C THR A 150 9.90 2.35 -2.60
N MET A 151 11.04 1.71 -2.56
CA MET A 151 11.19 0.38 -1.99
C MET A 151 11.94 0.49 -0.68
N MET A 152 11.28 0.11 0.43
CA MET A 152 11.87 0.09 1.76
C MET A 152 12.23 -1.34 2.11
N GLY A 153 13.53 -1.64 2.10
CA GLY A 153 14.04 -2.95 2.46
C GLY A 153 14.07 -3.19 3.97
N GLY A 154 13.92 -4.45 4.37
CA GLY A 154 14.35 -4.91 5.67
C GLY A 154 15.86 -5.11 5.69
N PRO A 155 16.42 -5.67 6.78
CA PRO A 155 17.85 -5.99 6.80
C PRO A 155 18.15 -7.03 5.72
N ILE A 156 18.85 -6.57 4.68
CA ILE A 156 19.29 -7.41 3.56
C ILE A 156 20.74 -7.78 3.84
N ASP A 157 21.09 -9.06 3.66
CA ASP A 157 22.49 -9.46 3.70
C ASP A 157 23.16 -8.99 2.41
N THR A 158 23.87 -7.86 2.52
CA THR A 158 24.54 -7.22 1.39
C THR A 158 25.67 -8.03 0.81
N ARG A 159 26.14 -9.05 1.53
CA ARG A 159 27.18 -9.96 1.05
C ARG A 159 26.65 -10.96 0.04
N GLU A 160 25.37 -11.34 0.18
CA GLU A 160 24.74 -12.34 -0.71
C GLU A 160 24.11 -11.69 -1.96
N ALA A 161 23.55 -10.52 -1.82
CA ALA A 161 22.84 -9.84 -2.91
C ALA A 161 23.11 -8.33 -2.87
N PRO A 162 24.29 -7.87 -3.26
CA PRO A 162 24.56 -6.45 -3.32
C PRO A 162 23.68 -5.78 -4.36
N THR A 163 23.04 -4.67 -3.97
CA THR A 163 22.19 -3.87 -4.84
C THR A 163 22.76 -2.48 -4.99
N ALA A 164 22.26 -1.71 -5.96
CA ALA A 164 22.66 -0.31 -6.14
C ALA A 164 22.40 0.55 -4.90
N VAL A 165 21.45 0.14 -4.07
CA VAL A 165 21.12 0.83 -2.83
C VAL A 165 22.17 0.57 -1.75
N ASN A 166 22.84 -0.58 -1.83
CA ASN A 166 23.84 -1.03 -0.85
C ASN A 166 25.28 -0.71 -1.27
N THR A 167 25.46 -0.14 -2.42
CA THR A 167 26.74 0.36 -2.91
C THR A 167 26.83 1.87 -2.77
#